data_3b82c1dd61bcfafb7805a8d0a2b4581e
#
_entry.id   3b82c1dd61bcfafb7805a8d0a2b4581e
#
_cell.length_a   1.000
_cell.length_b   1.000
_cell.length_c   1.000
_cell.angle_alpha   90.00
_cell.angle_beta   90.00
_cell.angle_gamma   90.00
#
_symmetry.space_group_name_H-M   'P 1'
#
loop_
_entity.id
_entity.type
_entity.pdbx_description
1 polymer ?
#
loop_
_entity_poly.entity_id
_entity_poly.type
_entity_poly.pdbx_seq_one_letter_code
_entity_poly.pdbx_strand_id
1 'polypeptide(L)'
;MIRQWRPARTSLALFLLSALAGCQTAPSAPLRPLVWQTVPSELRVPVHVQRLAVLYPRTSDRLTMDAYARLAGATFRLKEQRPSLRILERFDLPAIQYEQRFQLSGAVSDESALRVGLLLGVDSVLLYRIEEPSVRDRVHARLYSDLPPFTVTSKIIMVESGEVVYHNVVTAPIARPHQPVPHFFSDPEMGQQLRAALDRGIVQTIADLRHAFR
;
A
#
# COMPACT_ATOMS: atom_id res chain seq x y z
N MET A 1 -70.40 -49.11 -28.74
CA MET A 1 -69.87 -48.33 -27.57
C MET A 1 -68.52 -47.76 -27.89
N ILE A 2 -68.49 -46.48 -28.32
CA ILE A 2 -67.27 -45.79 -28.72
C ILE A 2 -67.00 -44.68 -27.67
N ARG A 3 -65.93 -44.85 -26.91
CA ARG A 3 -65.52 -43.91 -25.88
C ARG A 3 -64.58 -42.88 -26.51
N GLN A 4 -65.06 -41.62 -26.66
CA GLN A 4 -64.27 -40.49 -27.13
C GLN A 4 -63.26 -40.05 -26.09
N TRP A 5 -61.99 -40.05 -26.45
CA TRP A 5 -60.90 -39.42 -25.73
C TRP A 5 -60.75 -37.96 -26.14
N ARG A 6 -60.93 -37.04 -25.23
CA ARG A 6 -60.65 -35.62 -25.46
C ARG A 6 -59.20 -35.35 -25.01
N PRO A 7 -58.39 -34.70 -25.79
CA PRO A 7 -57.05 -34.32 -25.36
C PRO A 7 -57.07 -33.02 -24.55
N ALA A 8 -56.51 -33.07 -23.33
CA ALA A 8 -56.21 -31.91 -22.49
C ALA A 8 -55.03 -31.09 -23.07
N ARG A 9 -55.33 -30.08 -23.88
CA ARG A 9 -54.32 -29.21 -24.52
C ARG A 9 -54.22 -27.81 -23.93
N THR A 10 -54.86 -27.48 -22.82
CA THR A 10 -54.98 -26.10 -22.29
C THR A 10 -54.11 -25.81 -21.04
N SER A 11 -53.40 -26.80 -20.47
CA SER A 11 -52.62 -26.56 -19.24
C SER A 11 -51.16 -26.21 -19.43
N LEU A 12 -50.62 -26.32 -20.66
CA LEU A 12 -49.18 -26.06 -20.91
C LEU A 12 -48.85 -24.59 -21.24
N ALA A 13 -49.87 -23.82 -21.63
CA ALA A 13 -49.65 -22.42 -22.00
C ALA A 13 -49.55 -21.45 -20.79
N LEU A 14 -50.11 -21.85 -19.63
CA LEU A 14 -50.08 -20.99 -18.43
C LEU A 14 -48.81 -21.06 -17.63
N PHE A 15 -47.99 -22.14 -17.80
CA PHE A 15 -46.74 -22.30 -17.09
C PHE A 15 -45.54 -21.58 -17.74
N LEU A 16 -45.65 -21.24 -19.02
CA LEU A 16 -44.56 -20.53 -19.76
C LEU A 16 -44.60 -19.01 -19.57
N LEU A 17 -45.71 -18.42 -19.12
CA LEU A 17 -45.81 -16.98 -18.86
C LEU A 17 -45.30 -16.55 -17.48
N SER A 18 -45.20 -17.47 -16.53
CA SER A 18 -44.71 -17.15 -15.18
C SER A 18 -43.18 -17.15 -15.04
N ALA A 19 -42.43 -17.63 -16.07
CA ALA A 19 -40.96 -17.69 -16.06
C ALA A 19 -40.29 -16.38 -16.53
N LEU A 20 -41.04 -15.42 -17.10
CA LEU A 20 -40.48 -14.17 -17.64
C LEU A 20 -40.56 -12.96 -16.69
N ALA A 21 -41.18 -13.11 -15.51
CA ALA A 21 -41.35 -12.01 -14.54
C ALA A 21 -40.23 -11.95 -13.48
N GLY A 22 -39.16 -12.75 -13.60
CA GLY A 22 -38.12 -12.94 -12.56
C GLY A 22 -36.85 -12.13 -12.73
N CYS A 23 -36.68 -11.29 -13.75
CA CYS A 23 -35.56 -10.37 -13.81
C CYS A 23 -35.89 -9.07 -13.05
N GLN A 24 -36.07 -9.16 -11.72
CA GLN A 24 -35.92 -7.99 -10.89
C GLN A 24 -34.41 -7.67 -10.86
N THR A 25 -34.03 -6.59 -11.57
CA THR A 25 -32.74 -5.94 -11.37
C THR A 25 -32.59 -5.62 -9.91
N ALA A 26 -31.77 -6.43 -9.21
CA ALA A 26 -31.40 -6.11 -7.84
C ALA A 26 -30.89 -4.65 -7.84
N PRO A 27 -31.41 -3.78 -6.95
CA PRO A 27 -30.89 -2.43 -6.86
C PRO A 27 -29.39 -2.54 -6.59
N SER A 28 -28.58 -1.98 -7.52
CA SER A 28 -27.14 -1.89 -7.33
C SER A 28 -26.91 -1.19 -6.00
N ALA A 29 -26.44 -1.96 -5.02
CA ALA A 29 -26.07 -1.39 -3.73
C ALA A 29 -25.13 -0.21 -4.00
N PRO A 30 -25.36 0.97 -3.41
CA PRO A 30 -24.48 2.11 -3.60
C PRO A 30 -23.07 1.65 -3.25
N LEU A 31 -22.13 1.84 -4.19
CA LEU A 31 -20.73 1.56 -3.97
C LEU A 31 -20.33 2.31 -2.71
N ARG A 32 -20.10 1.58 -1.61
CA ARG A 32 -19.58 2.18 -0.39
C ARG A 32 -18.29 2.90 -0.78
N PRO A 33 -18.15 4.19 -0.45
CA PRO A 33 -16.88 4.86 -0.69
C PRO A 33 -15.81 4.01 -0.01
N LEU A 34 -14.73 3.73 -0.74
CA LEU A 34 -13.57 3.00 -0.22
C LEU A 34 -13.03 3.83 0.96
N VAL A 35 -13.53 3.50 2.15
CA VAL A 35 -13.02 4.10 3.39
C VAL A 35 -11.64 3.51 3.60
N TRP A 36 -10.64 4.40 3.64
CA TRP A 36 -9.27 4.08 3.98
C TRP A 36 -9.24 3.39 5.33
N GLN A 37 -8.88 2.11 5.36
CA GLN A 37 -8.56 1.44 6.61
C GLN A 37 -7.10 1.77 6.96
N THR A 38 -6.89 2.98 7.47
CA THR A 38 -5.71 3.21 8.28
C THR A 38 -6.00 2.55 9.62
N VAL A 39 -5.23 1.55 9.99
CA VAL A 39 -5.16 1.13 11.38
C VAL A 39 -4.26 2.16 12.05
N PRO A 40 -4.81 3.12 12.82
CA PRO A 40 -3.95 4.10 13.48
C PRO A 40 -3.06 3.32 14.43
N SER A 41 -1.76 3.47 14.29
CA SER A 41 -0.85 3.00 15.32
C SER A 41 -1.10 3.85 16.56
N GLU A 42 -1.66 3.28 17.61
CA GLU A 42 -1.76 3.94 18.93
C GLU A 42 -0.38 4.06 19.59
N LEU A 43 0.63 3.45 18.98
CA LEU A 43 1.99 3.44 19.49
C LEU A 43 2.60 4.84 19.34
N ARG A 44 3.00 5.39 20.48
CA ARG A 44 3.78 6.63 20.54
C ARG A 44 5.26 6.28 20.54
N VAL A 45 6.02 7.04 19.78
CA VAL A 45 7.48 6.91 19.77
C VAL A 45 8.03 7.40 21.12
N PRO A 46 8.77 6.57 21.87
CA PRO A 46 9.30 6.94 23.18
C PRO A 46 10.14 8.22 23.14
N VAL A 47 10.10 9.01 24.21
CA VAL A 47 10.81 10.30 24.28
C VAL A 47 12.34 10.16 24.28
N HIS A 48 12.85 8.99 24.66
CA HIS A 48 14.28 8.68 24.66
C HIS A 48 14.85 8.41 23.25
N VAL A 49 14.02 8.28 22.22
CA VAL A 49 14.45 8.29 20.82
C VAL A 49 14.96 9.68 20.47
N GLN A 50 16.29 9.83 20.39
CA GLN A 50 16.97 11.10 20.15
C GLN A 50 17.80 11.11 18.86
N ARG A 51 18.29 9.93 18.44
CA ARG A 51 19.12 9.78 17.23
C ARG A 51 18.49 8.74 16.33
N LEU A 52 17.88 9.21 15.25
CA LEU A 52 17.10 8.39 14.31
C LEU A 52 17.82 8.28 12.97
N ALA A 53 18.14 7.07 12.53
CA ALA A 53 18.56 6.83 11.15
C ALA A 53 17.36 6.51 10.27
N VAL A 54 17.32 7.08 9.06
CA VAL A 54 16.26 6.81 8.07
C VAL A 54 16.79 5.87 7.02
N LEU A 55 16.19 4.69 6.90
CA LEU A 55 16.57 3.65 5.96
C LEU A 55 15.40 3.26 5.05
N TYR A 56 15.72 2.94 3.80
CA TYR A 56 14.77 2.40 2.83
C TYR A 56 15.50 1.56 1.77
N PRO A 57 14.81 0.60 1.10
CA PRO A 57 15.41 -0.24 0.05
C PRO A 57 15.88 0.59 -1.14
N ARG A 58 16.93 0.12 -1.80
CA ARG A 58 17.28 0.65 -3.12
C ARG A 58 16.27 0.14 -4.15
N THR A 59 15.85 1.01 -5.02
CA THR A 59 14.98 0.68 -6.14
C THR A 59 15.50 1.35 -7.41
N SER A 60 15.31 0.71 -8.55
CA SER A 60 15.54 1.31 -9.87
C SER A 60 14.27 1.94 -10.45
N ASP A 61 13.11 1.68 -9.83
CA ASP A 61 11.87 2.31 -10.23
C ASP A 61 11.85 3.78 -9.82
N ARG A 62 11.64 4.65 -10.81
CA ARG A 62 11.69 6.10 -10.61
C ARG A 62 10.58 6.60 -9.70
N LEU A 63 9.37 6.02 -9.81
CA LEU A 63 8.22 6.41 -9.00
C LEU A 63 8.47 6.10 -7.52
N THR A 64 8.92 4.89 -7.23
CA THR A 64 9.21 4.43 -5.87
C THR A 64 10.43 5.15 -5.28
N MET A 65 11.44 5.46 -6.10
CA MET A 65 12.60 6.25 -5.68
C MET A 65 12.20 7.67 -5.24
N ASP A 66 11.37 8.36 -6.03
CA ASP A 66 10.83 9.67 -5.67
C ASP A 66 9.99 9.61 -4.39
N ALA A 67 9.19 8.57 -4.23
CA ALA A 67 8.41 8.31 -3.02
C ALA A 67 9.28 8.18 -1.76
N TYR A 68 10.37 7.42 -1.83
CA TYR A 68 11.32 7.31 -0.71
C TYR A 68 12.01 8.64 -0.40
N ALA A 69 12.41 9.42 -1.41
CA ALA A 69 13.00 10.73 -1.21
C ALA A 69 12.02 11.68 -0.48
N ARG A 70 10.74 11.64 -0.84
CA ARG A 70 9.68 12.42 -0.18
C ARG A 70 9.44 11.98 1.27
N LEU A 71 9.40 10.66 1.54
CA LEU A 71 9.27 10.11 2.90
C LEU A 71 10.48 10.52 3.76
N ALA A 72 11.69 10.37 3.24
CA ALA A 72 12.91 10.78 3.94
C ALA A 72 12.91 12.29 4.22
N GLY A 73 12.64 13.13 3.21
CA GLY A 73 12.54 14.58 3.39
C GLY A 73 11.49 15.01 4.41
N ALA A 74 10.32 14.33 4.42
CA ALA A 74 9.28 14.61 5.39
C ALA A 74 9.65 14.20 6.82
N THR A 75 10.50 13.17 6.97
CA THR A 75 10.99 12.74 8.30
C THR A 75 11.78 13.86 8.99
N PHE A 76 12.51 14.69 8.25
CA PHE A 76 13.23 15.83 8.84
C PHE A 76 12.31 16.84 9.52
N ARG A 77 11.04 16.94 9.10
CA ARG A 77 10.04 17.79 9.73
C ARG A 77 9.57 17.27 11.10
N LEU A 78 9.94 16.05 11.51
CA LEU A 78 9.69 15.56 12.86
C LEU A 78 10.41 16.38 13.92
N LYS A 79 11.47 17.14 13.54
CA LYS A 79 12.12 18.12 14.42
C LYS A 79 11.18 19.25 14.84
N GLU A 80 10.12 19.51 14.10
CA GLU A 80 9.08 20.49 14.48
C GLU A 80 8.30 20.02 15.74
N GLN A 81 8.09 18.68 15.89
CA GLN A 81 7.46 18.09 17.07
C GLN A 81 8.47 17.81 18.19
N ARG A 82 9.71 17.44 17.80
CA ARG A 82 10.75 17.05 18.74
C ARG A 82 12.08 17.70 18.34
N PRO A 83 12.36 18.94 18.78
CA PRO A 83 13.54 19.72 18.34
C PRO A 83 14.88 19.06 18.73
N SER A 84 14.92 18.25 19.78
CA SER A 84 16.11 17.51 20.21
C SER A 84 16.46 16.32 19.31
N LEU A 85 15.55 15.90 18.43
CA LEU A 85 15.73 14.76 17.55
C LEU A 85 16.84 15.03 16.51
N ARG A 86 17.85 14.19 16.48
CA ARG A 86 18.90 14.17 15.45
C ARG A 86 18.55 13.11 14.42
N ILE A 87 18.41 13.51 13.17
CA ILE A 87 18.05 12.63 12.07
C ILE A 87 19.26 12.48 11.17
N LEU A 88 19.66 11.22 10.93
CA LEU A 88 20.75 10.85 10.02
C LEU A 88 20.12 10.20 8.79
N GLU A 89 20.48 10.69 7.62
CA GLU A 89 20.05 10.12 6.36
C GLU A 89 21.12 9.21 5.76
N ARG A 90 20.67 8.23 5.01
CA ARG A 90 21.50 7.16 4.43
C ARG A 90 22.65 7.64 3.54
N PHE A 91 22.52 8.82 2.91
CA PHE A 91 23.45 9.25 1.87
C PHE A 91 24.82 9.71 2.37
N ASP A 92 24.97 10.00 3.66
CA ASP A 92 26.14 10.68 4.20
C ASP A 92 27.28 9.75 4.65
N LEU A 93 27.19 8.40 4.46
CA LEU A 93 28.12 7.49 5.10
C LEU A 93 28.76 6.47 4.17
N PRO A 94 30.11 6.58 3.95
CA PRO A 94 30.90 5.60 3.18
C PRO A 94 30.80 4.16 3.73
N ALA A 95 30.67 4.01 5.06
CA ALA A 95 30.55 2.72 5.71
C ALA A 95 29.29 1.94 5.31
N ILE A 96 28.17 2.65 5.02
CA ILE A 96 26.94 2.03 4.54
C ILE A 96 27.11 1.47 3.12
N GLN A 97 27.99 2.03 2.31
CA GLN A 97 28.26 1.51 0.96
C GLN A 97 28.87 0.11 0.99
N TYR A 98 29.63 -0.24 2.03
CA TYR A 98 30.22 -1.57 2.16
C TYR A 98 29.16 -2.61 2.54
N GLU A 99 28.28 -2.30 3.50
CA GLU A 99 27.16 -3.17 3.91
C GLU A 99 26.15 -3.34 2.77
N GLN A 100 26.02 -2.36 1.89
CA GLN A 100 25.11 -2.41 0.73
C GLN A 100 25.53 -3.41 -0.35
N ARG A 101 26.79 -3.81 -0.44
CA ARG A 101 27.23 -4.90 -1.34
C ARG A 101 26.69 -6.25 -0.89
N PHE A 102 26.42 -6.43 0.39
CA PHE A 102 25.79 -7.64 0.94
C PHE A 102 24.26 -7.68 0.70
N GLN A 103 23.63 -6.54 0.44
CA GLN A 103 22.17 -6.42 0.28
C GLN A 103 21.71 -6.38 -1.19
N LEU A 104 22.40 -7.05 -2.09
CA LEU A 104 22.00 -7.19 -3.51
C LEU A 104 20.66 -7.90 -3.71
N SER A 105 20.02 -8.41 -2.66
CA SER A 105 18.71 -9.06 -2.69
C SER A 105 17.50 -8.10 -2.55
N GLY A 106 17.69 -6.79 -2.50
CA GLY A 106 16.60 -5.81 -2.58
C GLY A 106 15.75 -5.60 -1.32
N ALA A 107 15.83 -6.48 -0.32
CA ALA A 107 15.06 -6.36 0.91
C ALA A 107 15.96 -5.90 2.08
N VAL A 108 15.69 -4.72 2.64
CA VAL A 108 16.28 -4.33 3.93
C VAL A 108 15.56 -5.13 5.01
N SER A 109 16.26 -6.14 5.59
CA SER A 109 15.76 -6.88 6.74
C SER A 109 15.90 -6.03 8.02
N ASP A 110 15.10 -6.34 9.05
CA ASP A 110 15.20 -5.71 10.35
C ASP A 110 16.63 -5.88 10.93
N GLU A 111 17.23 -7.06 10.76
CA GLU A 111 18.59 -7.34 11.21
C GLU A 111 19.64 -6.45 10.51
N SER A 112 19.53 -6.27 9.20
CA SER A 112 20.40 -5.36 8.46
C SER A 112 20.23 -3.91 8.91
N ALA A 113 19.01 -3.49 9.19
CA ALA A 113 18.70 -2.17 9.70
C ALA A 113 19.35 -1.93 11.08
N LEU A 114 19.27 -2.92 11.98
CA LEU A 114 19.91 -2.85 13.30
C LEU A 114 21.43 -2.75 13.20
N ARG A 115 22.08 -3.56 12.35
CA ARG A 115 23.54 -3.48 12.10
C ARG A 115 23.95 -2.10 11.61
N VAL A 116 23.21 -1.53 10.66
CA VAL A 116 23.45 -0.17 10.18
C VAL A 116 23.27 0.84 11.31
N GLY A 117 22.22 0.71 12.13
CA GLY A 117 21.98 1.56 13.27
C GLY A 117 23.14 1.55 14.28
N LEU A 118 23.69 0.38 14.60
CA LEU A 118 24.86 0.22 15.46
C LEU A 118 26.09 0.93 14.87
N LEU A 119 26.37 0.74 13.58
CA LEU A 119 27.48 1.40 12.88
C LEU A 119 27.36 2.93 12.89
N LEU A 120 26.13 3.44 12.81
CA LEU A 120 25.83 4.87 12.85
C LEU A 120 25.85 5.45 14.26
N GLY A 121 25.85 4.58 15.29
CA GLY A 121 25.74 4.99 16.68
C GLY A 121 24.44 5.73 16.95
N VAL A 122 23.33 5.35 16.29
CA VAL A 122 21.98 5.87 16.55
C VAL A 122 21.27 5.00 17.59
N ASP A 123 20.26 5.56 18.26
CA ASP A 123 19.47 4.80 19.23
C ASP A 123 18.29 4.07 18.56
N SER A 124 17.89 4.53 17.38
CA SER A 124 16.76 3.94 16.64
C SER A 124 16.88 4.08 15.12
N VAL A 125 16.20 3.19 14.43
CA VAL A 125 16.14 3.17 12.96
C VAL A 125 14.71 3.26 12.51
N LEU A 126 14.39 4.23 11.65
CA LEU A 126 13.13 4.30 10.91
C LEU A 126 13.31 3.64 9.56
N LEU A 127 12.61 2.54 9.36
CA LEU A 127 12.63 1.77 8.14
C LEU A 127 11.35 2.04 7.35
N TYR A 128 11.49 2.53 6.11
CA TYR A 128 10.39 2.61 5.15
C TYR A 128 10.43 1.46 4.16
N ARG A 129 9.25 0.95 3.81
CA ARG A 129 9.07 -0.05 2.75
C ARG A 129 7.84 0.30 1.94
N ILE A 130 7.97 0.30 0.63
CA ILE A 130 6.87 0.47 -0.32
C ILE A 130 6.73 -0.84 -1.09
N GLU A 131 5.54 -1.41 -1.04
CA GLU A 131 5.16 -2.57 -1.85
C GLU A 131 4.20 -2.08 -2.93
N GLU A 132 4.62 -2.23 -4.17
CA GLU A 132 3.87 -1.84 -5.35
C GLU A 132 3.30 -3.06 -6.08
N PRO A 133 2.20 -2.90 -6.84
CA PRO A 133 1.72 -3.94 -7.74
C PRO A 133 2.82 -4.38 -8.69
N SER A 134 3.07 -5.68 -8.76
CA SER A 134 4.07 -6.25 -9.65
C SER A 134 3.71 -6.00 -11.13
N VAL A 135 4.67 -6.17 -12.02
CA VAL A 135 4.42 -6.11 -13.48
C VAL A 135 3.34 -7.11 -13.88
N ARG A 136 3.36 -8.30 -13.27
CA ARG A 136 2.34 -9.33 -13.52
C ARG A 136 0.94 -8.87 -13.10
N ASP A 137 0.82 -8.22 -11.93
CA ASP A 137 -0.45 -7.68 -11.45
C ASP A 137 -0.98 -6.59 -12.38
N ARG A 138 -0.11 -5.71 -12.88
CA ARG A 138 -0.48 -4.66 -13.85
C ARG A 138 -0.95 -5.23 -15.18
N VAL A 139 -0.33 -6.32 -15.65
CA VAL A 139 -0.78 -7.03 -16.87
C VAL A 139 -2.12 -7.71 -16.61
N HIS A 140 -2.28 -8.37 -15.47
CA HIS A 140 -3.51 -9.07 -15.09
C HIS A 140 -4.68 -8.09 -14.90
N ALA A 141 -4.42 -6.94 -14.32
CA ALA A 141 -5.42 -5.90 -14.11
C ALA A 141 -6.03 -5.34 -15.40
N ARG A 142 -5.29 -5.39 -16.52
CA ARG A 142 -5.83 -5.02 -17.85
C ARG A 142 -6.97 -5.95 -18.28
N LEU A 143 -6.95 -7.20 -17.83
CA LEU A 143 -7.96 -8.22 -18.15
C LEU A 143 -9.12 -8.23 -17.14
N TYR A 144 -8.82 -8.02 -15.85
CA TYR A 144 -9.76 -8.21 -14.74
C TYR A 144 -10.06 -6.96 -13.94
N SER A 145 -9.46 -5.83 -14.31
CA SER A 145 -9.68 -4.51 -13.65
C SER A 145 -9.46 -4.51 -12.13
N ASP A 146 -8.60 -5.40 -11.64
CA ASP A 146 -8.30 -5.52 -10.21
C ASP A 146 -6.79 -5.42 -9.98
N LEU A 147 -6.36 -4.33 -9.31
CA LEU A 147 -4.97 -4.10 -8.93
C LEU A 147 -4.83 -4.18 -7.43
N PRO A 148 -3.81 -4.92 -6.92
CA PRO A 148 -3.45 -4.82 -5.51
C PRO A 148 -3.14 -3.36 -5.15
N PRO A 149 -3.47 -2.92 -3.93
CA PRO A 149 -3.14 -1.57 -3.49
C PRO A 149 -1.64 -1.39 -3.31
N PHE A 150 -1.19 -0.13 -3.31
CA PHE A 150 0.11 0.20 -2.73
C PHE A 150 0.07 0.01 -1.21
N THR A 151 1.13 -0.54 -0.67
CA THR A 151 1.32 -0.62 0.77
C THR A 151 2.57 0.15 1.15
N VAL A 152 2.44 1.12 2.07
CA VAL A 152 3.55 1.90 2.62
C VAL A 152 3.69 1.51 4.08
N THR A 153 4.78 0.84 4.41
CA THR A 153 5.13 0.46 5.78
C THR A 153 6.15 1.43 6.35
N SER A 154 5.93 1.86 7.58
CA SER A 154 6.89 2.60 8.39
C SER A 154 7.07 1.91 9.74
N LYS A 155 8.33 1.62 10.12
CA LYS A 155 8.67 0.89 11.33
C LYS A 155 9.84 1.57 12.03
N ILE A 156 9.74 1.79 13.35
CA ILE A 156 10.87 2.26 14.17
C ILE A 156 11.31 1.12 15.07
N ILE A 157 12.59 0.80 15.00
CA ILE A 157 13.22 -0.27 15.78
C ILE A 157 14.31 0.34 16.64
N MET A 158 14.31 0.03 17.93
CA MET A 158 15.36 0.39 18.86
C MET A 158 16.61 -0.44 18.56
N VAL A 159 17.75 0.22 18.40
CA VAL A 159 19.00 -0.45 17.97
C VAL A 159 19.55 -1.37 19.05
N GLU A 160 19.47 -0.97 20.32
CA GLU A 160 20.01 -1.72 21.45
C GLU A 160 19.20 -2.99 21.77
N SER A 161 17.86 -2.86 21.79
CA SER A 161 16.96 -3.96 22.19
C SER A 161 16.39 -4.77 21.04
N GLY A 162 16.41 -4.23 19.80
CA GLY A 162 15.69 -4.78 18.66
C GLY A 162 14.16 -4.62 18.76
N GLU A 163 13.67 -3.90 19.78
CA GLU A 163 12.25 -3.69 20.00
C GLU A 163 11.65 -2.79 18.93
N VAL A 164 10.49 -3.18 18.40
CA VAL A 164 9.70 -2.37 17.49
C VAL A 164 8.79 -1.45 18.29
N VAL A 165 9.14 -0.18 18.39
CA VAL A 165 8.39 0.83 19.16
C VAL A 165 7.34 1.57 18.35
N TYR A 166 7.38 1.41 17.01
CA TYR A 166 6.37 1.94 16.10
C TYR A 166 6.29 1.06 14.87
N HIS A 167 5.08 0.69 14.47
CA HIS A 167 4.83 -0.01 13.23
C HIS A 167 3.49 0.43 12.66
N ASN A 168 3.51 0.98 11.45
CA ASN A 168 2.31 1.40 10.74
C ASN A 168 2.34 0.90 9.29
N VAL A 169 1.18 0.49 8.81
CA VAL A 169 0.98 0.01 7.45
C VAL A 169 -0.19 0.78 6.84
N VAL A 170 0.13 1.58 5.84
CA VAL A 170 -0.87 2.35 5.08
C VAL A 170 -1.13 1.66 3.76
N THR A 171 -2.37 1.23 3.54
CA THR A 171 -2.82 0.62 2.30
C THR A 171 -3.51 1.66 1.43
N ALA A 172 -2.97 1.93 0.25
CA ALA A 172 -3.45 2.94 -0.68
C ALA A 172 -4.09 2.29 -1.92
N PRO A 173 -5.42 2.14 -1.97
CA PRO A 173 -6.10 1.53 -3.11
C PRO A 173 -5.91 2.36 -4.39
N ILE A 174 -5.78 1.64 -5.50
CA ILE A 174 -5.67 2.23 -6.82
C ILE A 174 -7.08 2.36 -7.38
N ALA A 175 -7.45 3.55 -7.85
CA ALA A 175 -8.75 3.76 -8.47
C ALA A 175 -8.87 2.86 -9.71
N ARG A 176 -10.04 2.25 -9.91
CA ARG A 176 -10.28 1.44 -11.11
C ARG A 176 -10.42 2.37 -12.32
N PRO A 177 -9.82 2.02 -13.48
CA PRO A 177 -10.14 2.70 -14.72
C PRO A 177 -11.63 2.53 -15.02
N HIS A 178 -12.29 3.60 -15.47
CA HIS A 178 -13.74 3.59 -15.73
C HIS A 178 -14.13 2.70 -16.91
N GLN A 179 -13.17 2.32 -17.77
CA GLN A 179 -13.39 1.42 -18.89
C GLN A 179 -12.19 0.49 -19.08
N PRO A 180 -12.40 -0.78 -19.44
CA PRO A 180 -11.33 -1.64 -19.89
C PRO A 180 -10.86 -1.12 -21.25
N VAL A 181 -9.74 -0.41 -21.29
CA VAL A 181 -9.17 0.11 -22.53
C VAL A 181 -8.26 -0.97 -23.12
N PRO A 182 -8.57 -1.52 -24.30
CA PRO A 182 -7.73 -2.51 -24.96
C PRO A 182 -6.52 -1.84 -25.63
N HIS A 183 -5.62 -1.22 -24.88
CA HIS A 183 -4.39 -0.66 -25.41
C HIS A 183 -3.18 -1.46 -24.93
N PHE A 184 -2.48 -2.05 -25.89
CA PHE A 184 -1.32 -2.91 -25.68
C PHE A 184 -0.06 -2.18 -25.19
N PHE A 185 -0.04 -0.85 -25.14
CA PHE A 185 1.14 -0.05 -24.77
C PHE A 185 0.77 1.07 -23.80
N SER A 186 1.57 1.17 -22.74
CA SER A 186 1.63 2.24 -21.71
C SER A 186 0.37 3.10 -21.58
N ASP A 187 -0.55 2.65 -20.74
CA ASP A 187 -1.73 3.43 -20.38
C ASP A 187 -1.29 4.61 -19.48
N PRO A 188 -1.29 5.85 -19.97
CA PRO A 188 -0.91 7.02 -19.16
C PRO A 188 -1.87 7.23 -18.00
N GLU A 189 -3.13 6.81 -18.12
CA GLU A 189 -4.11 6.88 -17.03
C GLU A 189 -3.74 5.95 -15.88
N MET A 190 -3.32 4.71 -16.17
CA MET A 190 -2.82 3.77 -15.19
C MET A 190 -1.63 4.37 -14.42
N GLY A 191 -0.69 5.00 -15.12
CA GLY A 191 0.45 5.66 -14.51
C GLY A 191 0.04 6.80 -13.57
N GLN A 192 -0.97 7.59 -13.92
CA GLN A 192 -1.51 8.65 -13.07
C GLN A 192 -2.21 8.08 -11.83
N GLN A 193 -3.00 7.02 -11.99
CA GLN A 193 -3.70 6.37 -10.89
C GLN A 193 -2.73 5.74 -9.88
N LEU A 194 -1.66 5.10 -10.37
CA LEU A 194 -0.58 4.57 -9.54
C LEU A 194 0.09 5.69 -8.73
N ARG A 195 0.45 6.80 -9.38
CA ARG A 195 1.04 7.96 -8.69
C ARG A 195 0.09 8.53 -7.64
N ALA A 196 -1.18 8.75 -7.99
CA ALA A 196 -2.17 9.29 -7.08
C ALA A 196 -2.40 8.37 -5.86
N ALA A 197 -2.39 7.06 -6.04
CA ALA A 197 -2.49 6.10 -4.95
C ALA A 197 -1.27 6.18 -4.02
N LEU A 198 -0.06 6.15 -4.60
CA LEU A 198 1.18 6.25 -3.86
C LEU A 198 1.29 7.57 -3.09
N ASP A 199 0.91 8.70 -3.71
CA ASP A 199 0.89 10.01 -3.09
C ASP A 199 0.00 10.04 -1.85
N ARG A 200 -1.19 9.46 -1.93
CA ARG A 200 -2.09 9.34 -0.79
C ARG A 200 -1.45 8.51 0.34
N GLY A 201 -0.88 7.34 0.00
CA GLY A 201 -0.20 6.48 0.97
C GLY A 201 0.93 7.21 1.69
N ILE A 202 1.74 7.98 0.96
CA ILE A 202 2.83 8.79 1.52
C ILE A 202 2.29 9.87 2.48
N VAL A 203 1.27 10.63 2.05
CA VAL A 203 0.68 11.70 2.86
C VAL A 203 0.15 11.15 4.19
N GLN A 204 -0.56 10.02 4.12
CA GLN A 204 -1.10 9.37 5.33
C GLN A 204 0.02 8.85 6.23
N THR A 205 1.03 8.16 5.67
CA THR A 205 2.18 7.66 6.44
C THR A 205 2.90 8.79 7.19
N ILE A 206 3.08 9.95 6.54
CA ILE A 206 3.71 11.11 7.15
C ILE A 206 2.83 11.68 8.27
N ALA A 207 1.52 11.75 8.08
CA ALA A 207 0.59 12.25 9.08
C ALA A 207 0.60 11.35 10.34
N ASP A 208 0.54 10.04 10.16
CA ASP A 208 0.56 9.05 11.24
C ASP A 208 1.89 9.10 12.01
N LEU A 209 3.00 9.18 11.28
CA LEU A 209 4.32 9.27 11.89
C LEU A 209 4.46 10.58 12.72
N ARG A 210 4.01 11.71 12.19
CA ARG A 210 4.00 12.98 12.94
C ARG A 210 3.14 12.89 14.20
N HIS A 211 2.02 12.18 14.14
CA HIS A 211 1.18 11.95 15.32
C HIS A 211 1.90 11.10 16.38
N ALA A 212 2.63 10.06 15.98
CA ALA A 212 3.36 9.19 16.87
C ALA A 212 4.52 9.89 17.61
N PHE A 213 5.05 10.98 17.07
CA PHE A 213 6.12 11.78 17.70
C PHE A 213 5.61 12.92 18.60
N ARG A 214 4.32 13.11 18.73
CA ARG A 214 3.70 14.03 19.70
C ARG A 214 3.69 13.43 21.10
#